data_67faa95f21482eaad548864c6287632c
#
_entry.id   67faa95f21482eaad548864c6287632c
#
_cell.length_a   1.000
_cell.length_b   1.000
_cell.length_c   1.000
_cell.angle_alpha   90.00
_cell.angle_beta   90.00
_cell.angle_gamma   90.00
#
_symmetry.space_group_name_H-M   'P 1'
#
loop_
_entity.id
_entity.type
_entity.pdbx_description
1 polymer ?
#
loop_
_entity_poly.entity_id
_entity_poly.type
_entity_poly.pdbx_seq_one_letter_code
_entity_poly.pdbx_strand_id
1 'polypeptide(L)'
;MKNWMRQSKILITCPKGIPPWLAGEFRALGFPVLAEGEAAVETEGTLADTMRLNLHLRTGHRILFHIAAFPAENPDGLYRGLRELPWEEILHARGEHAYLCVTSTADTPAINDARFVNLKAKDAIVDRMQEKCGLRPDSGPDRNWAVVHVYWKGSKVAVYLDTSGEPLSRRGYRKIPLVAPMQETLAAAVILATGWNGRGGFVNPMCGSGTLAIEAALFAEGKAPGLLRSNYGFIHLQGFDPAAWRALRAAAHEAQNETAARIIATDINPEAVAAARQNARTAGVEGRIEFAVCPFNETPVPERGGIVVLNPPYGERTGDLPTLIGLYREIGDFFKQRCGGYRGYIFTGNAALGKQVGLRTKRRIPFFNSAIECRLLEYELYEGSRRKEKEASGAKMPALSEAVKVLTE
;
A
#
# COMPACT_ATOMS: atom_id res chain seq x y z
N MET A 1 -6.87 16.00 -26.81
CA MET A 1 -7.67 16.51 -25.68
C MET A 1 -8.99 15.74 -25.43
N LYS A 2 -9.80 15.39 -26.46
CA LYS A 2 -11.10 14.71 -26.23
C LYS A 2 -11.00 13.40 -25.41
N ASN A 3 -9.96 12.58 -25.63
CA ASN A 3 -9.79 11.30 -24.91
C ASN A 3 -9.45 11.47 -23.43
N TRP A 4 -8.78 12.56 -23.04
CA TRP A 4 -8.39 12.82 -21.65
C TRP A 4 -9.55 13.22 -20.74
N MET A 5 -10.64 13.75 -21.31
CA MET A 5 -11.83 14.19 -20.58
C MET A 5 -12.98 13.17 -20.66
N ARG A 6 -12.77 12.04 -21.33
CA ARG A 6 -13.76 10.97 -21.40
C ARG A 6 -13.87 10.28 -20.05
N GLN A 7 -15.08 10.19 -19.52
CA GLN A 7 -15.40 9.39 -18.33
C GLN A 7 -15.32 7.91 -18.65
N SER A 8 -14.69 7.16 -17.77
CA SER A 8 -14.62 5.71 -17.84
C SER A 8 -14.37 5.10 -16.45
N LYS A 9 -14.47 3.79 -16.37
CA LYS A 9 -14.07 3.03 -15.18
C LYS A 9 -12.57 3.09 -15.00
N ILE A 10 -12.16 3.19 -13.75
CA ILE A 10 -10.76 3.12 -13.32
C ILE A 10 -10.65 2.00 -12.29
N LEU A 11 -9.87 0.99 -12.62
CA LEU A 11 -9.60 -0.13 -11.73
C LEU A 11 -8.25 0.09 -11.06
N ILE A 12 -8.21 0.15 -9.74
CA ILE A 12 -6.95 0.24 -8.99
C ILE A 12 -6.68 -1.10 -8.34
N THR A 13 -5.59 -1.75 -8.75
CA THR A 13 -5.15 -3.01 -8.17
C THR A 13 -4.43 -2.76 -6.85
N CYS A 14 -4.53 -3.70 -5.92
CA CYS A 14 -3.79 -3.71 -4.65
C CYS A 14 -3.62 -5.16 -4.15
N PRO A 15 -2.75 -5.46 -3.20
CA PRO A 15 -2.70 -6.76 -2.54
C PRO A 15 -4.01 -7.09 -1.81
N LYS A 16 -4.30 -8.39 -1.64
CA LYS A 16 -5.42 -8.86 -0.81
C LYS A 16 -5.34 -8.28 0.60
N GLY A 17 -6.52 -7.97 1.18
CA GLY A 17 -6.64 -7.34 2.49
C GLY A 17 -6.47 -5.81 2.50
N ILE A 18 -6.08 -5.20 1.38
CA ILE A 18 -5.92 -3.73 1.25
C ILE A 18 -7.17 -3.00 0.74
N PRO A 19 -8.11 -3.61 -0.02
CA PRO A 19 -9.23 -2.88 -0.61
C PRO A 19 -10.00 -1.94 0.34
N PRO A 20 -10.30 -2.27 1.61
CA PRO A 20 -11.03 -1.35 2.50
C PRO A 20 -10.28 -0.02 2.75
N TRP A 21 -8.94 -0.07 2.81
CA TRP A 21 -8.09 1.10 3.03
C TRP A 21 -8.00 1.95 1.77
N LEU A 22 -7.84 1.31 0.61
CA LEU A 22 -7.86 1.96 -0.70
C LEU A 22 -9.21 2.63 -0.99
N ALA A 23 -10.33 1.98 -0.67
CA ALA A 23 -11.66 2.58 -0.77
C ALA A 23 -11.82 3.81 0.15
N GLY A 24 -11.19 3.79 1.33
CA GLY A 24 -11.10 4.95 2.22
C GLY A 24 -10.34 6.12 1.58
N GLU A 25 -9.24 5.86 0.89
CA GLU A 25 -8.48 6.88 0.16
C GLU A 25 -9.31 7.48 -0.99
N PHE A 26 -10.09 6.68 -1.73
CA PHE A 26 -10.97 7.19 -2.78
C PHE A 26 -11.97 8.20 -2.24
N ARG A 27 -12.68 7.85 -1.14
CA ARG A 27 -13.64 8.75 -0.51
C ARG A 27 -12.98 10.04 -0.04
N ALA A 28 -11.78 9.95 0.53
CA ALA A 28 -11.02 11.13 0.97
C ALA A 28 -10.59 12.02 -0.21
N LEU A 29 -10.35 11.44 -1.38
CA LEU A 29 -10.03 12.17 -2.61
C LEU A 29 -11.28 12.62 -3.38
N GLY A 30 -12.50 12.30 -2.93
CA GLY A 30 -13.75 12.67 -3.59
C GLY A 30 -14.12 11.78 -4.79
N PHE A 31 -13.55 10.58 -4.89
CA PHE A 31 -13.92 9.59 -5.90
C PHE A 31 -14.97 8.61 -5.36
N PRO A 32 -15.98 8.21 -6.17
CA PRO A 32 -16.94 7.18 -5.77
C PRO A 32 -16.27 5.81 -5.71
N VAL A 33 -16.75 4.95 -4.82
CA VAL A 33 -16.39 3.54 -4.80
C VAL A 33 -17.50 2.76 -5.50
N LEU A 34 -17.23 2.26 -6.71
CA LEU A 34 -18.21 1.51 -7.51
C LEU A 34 -18.25 0.03 -7.17
N ALA A 35 -17.07 -0.55 -6.92
CA ALA A 35 -16.93 -1.93 -6.50
C ALA A 35 -15.67 -2.12 -5.66
N GLU A 36 -15.75 -3.02 -4.68
CA GLU A 36 -14.64 -3.43 -3.83
C GLU A 36 -14.47 -4.95 -3.97
N GLY A 37 -13.37 -5.38 -4.61
CA GLY A 37 -13.02 -6.77 -4.81
C GLY A 37 -11.97 -7.25 -3.82
N GLU A 38 -11.45 -8.47 -4.00
CA GLU A 38 -10.43 -9.04 -3.11
C GLU A 38 -9.06 -8.35 -3.22
N ALA A 39 -8.70 -7.86 -4.43
CA ALA A 39 -7.38 -7.31 -4.74
C ALA A 39 -7.45 -6.08 -5.66
N ALA A 40 -8.60 -5.42 -5.69
CA ALA A 40 -8.81 -4.21 -6.48
C ALA A 40 -10.02 -3.44 -5.97
N VAL A 41 -10.04 -2.12 -6.25
CA VAL A 41 -11.21 -1.25 -6.05
C VAL A 41 -11.48 -0.52 -7.36
N GLU A 42 -12.76 -0.44 -7.75
CA GLU A 42 -13.21 0.25 -8.96
C GLU A 42 -13.81 1.62 -8.61
N THR A 43 -13.43 2.61 -9.37
CA THR A 43 -14.01 3.96 -9.38
C THR A 43 -14.32 4.38 -10.81
N GLU A 44 -14.78 5.60 -10.99
CA GLU A 44 -14.91 6.24 -12.29
C GLU A 44 -14.27 7.63 -12.30
N GLY A 45 -13.88 8.06 -13.47
CA GLY A 45 -13.24 9.34 -13.69
C GLY A 45 -12.71 9.46 -15.11
N THR A 46 -11.98 10.51 -15.36
CA THR A 46 -11.31 10.78 -16.62
C THR A 46 -9.87 10.24 -16.61
N LEU A 47 -9.24 10.18 -17.78
CA LEU A 47 -7.80 9.87 -17.85
C LEU A 47 -6.97 10.96 -17.12
N ALA A 48 -7.42 12.22 -17.10
CA ALA A 48 -6.81 13.29 -16.31
C ALA A 48 -6.90 13.03 -14.80
N ASP A 49 -7.99 12.43 -14.30
CA ASP A 49 -8.15 12.09 -12.89
C ASP A 49 -7.15 11.02 -12.45
N THR A 50 -6.68 10.18 -13.39
CA THR A 50 -5.64 9.18 -13.06
C THR A 50 -4.33 9.82 -12.63
N MET A 51 -4.00 11.04 -13.08
CA MET A 51 -2.83 11.79 -12.61
C MET A 51 -2.95 12.07 -11.10
N ARG A 52 -4.13 12.52 -10.66
CA ARG A 52 -4.41 12.80 -9.24
C ARG A 52 -4.37 11.53 -8.40
N LEU A 53 -4.96 10.44 -8.90
CA LEU A 53 -4.91 9.14 -8.23
C LEU A 53 -3.47 8.62 -8.10
N ASN A 54 -2.67 8.66 -9.19
CA ASN A 54 -1.25 8.26 -9.16
C ASN A 54 -0.41 9.09 -8.19
N LEU A 55 -0.75 10.37 -8.01
CA LEU A 55 -0.04 11.28 -7.12
C LEU A 55 -0.33 10.98 -5.64
N HIS A 56 -1.59 10.71 -5.29
CA HIS A 56 -2.04 10.71 -3.90
C HIS A 56 -2.25 9.34 -3.28
N LEU A 57 -2.56 8.29 -4.07
CA LEU A 57 -2.84 6.97 -3.51
C LEU A 57 -1.61 6.34 -2.86
N ARG A 58 -1.77 5.95 -1.58
CA ARG A 58 -0.74 5.31 -0.77
C ARG A 58 -0.76 3.80 -0.87
N THR A 59 -1.98 3.22 -1.03
CA THR A 59 -2.19 1.77 -0.93
C THR A 59 -2.45 1.08 -2.26
N GLY A 60 -2.72 1.84 -3.34
CA GLY A 60 -2.87 1.33 -4.69
C GLY A 60 -1.56 0.85 -5.30
N HIS A 61 -1.64 -0.20 -6.15
CA HIS A 61 -0.48 -0.75 -6.88
C HIS A 61 -0.39 -0.23 -8.31
N ARG A 62 -1.51 -0.29 -9.04
CA ARG A 62 -1.62 0.15 -10.45
C ARG A 62 -2.96 0.80 -10.66
N ILE A 63 -2.97 1.84 -11.47
CA ILE A 63 -4.17 2.57 -11.87
C ILE A 63 -4.43 2.28 -13.33
N LEU A 64 -5.47 1.49 -13.58
CA LEU A 64 -5.85 0.96 -14.87
C LEU A 64 -7.08 1.70 -15.38
N PHE A 65 -6.91 2.56 -16.39
CA PHE A 65 -7.98 3.29 -17.04
C PHE A 65 -8.62 2.44 -18.15
N HIS A 66 -9.90 2.12 -18.04
CA HIS A 66 -10.61 1.27 -18.99
C HIS A 66 -10.86 1.99 -20.31
N ILE A 67 -10.47 1.38 -21.43
CA ILE A 67 -10.65 1.96 -22.77
C ILE A 67 -11.65 1.18 -23.63
N ALA A 68 -11.70 -0.14 -23.50
CA ALA A 68 -12.61 -0.98 -24.29
C ALA A 68 -12.88 -2.33 -23.62
N ALA A 69 -14.02 -2.92 -23.99
CA ALA A 69 -14.30 -4.33 -23.72
C ALA A 69 -14.97 -4.96 -24.95
N PHE A 70 -14.60 -6.20 -25.25
CA PHE A 70 -15.15 -6.96 -26.37
C PHE A 70 -15.08 -8.47 -26.10
N PRO A 71 -15.88 -9.30 -26.80
CA PRO A 71 -15.77 -10.74 -26.71
C PRO A 71 -14.60 -11.28 -27.54
N ALA A 72 -13.89 -12.29 -27.02
CA ALA A 72 -12.91 -13.09 -27.76
C ALA A 72 -12.90 -14.52 -27.21
N GLU A 73 -13.12 -15.49 -28.10
CA GLU A 73 -13.12 -16.91 -27.75
C GLU A 73 -11.76 -17.58 -28.03
N ASN A 74 -10.92 -16.91 -28.81
CA ASN A 74 -9.62 -17.38 -29.24
C ASN A 74 -8.63 -16.21 -29.49
N PRO A 75 -7.33 -16.48 -29.70
CA PRO A 75 -6.33 -15.45 -29.94
C PRO A 75 -6.58 -14.58 -31.17
N ASP A 76 -7.25 -15.09 -32.20
CA ASP A 76 -7.55 -14.30 -33.40
C ASP A 76 -8.69 -13.31 -33.13
N GLY A 77 -9.66 -13.68 -32.29
CA GLY A 77 -10.69 -12.77 -31.78
C GLY A 77 -10.07 -11.65 -30.95
N LEU A 78 -9.12 -11.97 -30.07
CA LEU A 78 -8.35 -10.98 -29.30
C LEU A 78 -7.61 -10.02 -30.24
N TYR A 79 -6.88 -10.55 -31.24
CA TYR A 79 -6.14 -9.72 -32.19
C TYR A 79 -7.07 -8.77 -32.97
N ARG A 80 -8.18 -9.28 -33.53
CA ARG A 80 -9.15 -8.43 -34.25
C ARG A 80 -9.73 -7.34 -33.37
N GLY A 81 -10.20 -7.69 -32.14
CA GLY A 81 -10.78 -6.70 -31.24
C GLY A 81 -9.80 -5.61 -30.83
N LEU A 82 -8.55 -5.96 -30.59
CA LEU A 82 -7.51 -4.96 -30.26
C LEU A 82 -7.15 -4.10 -31.48
N ARG A 83 -7.13 -4.63 -32.69
CA ARG A 83 -6.82 -3.89 -33.92
C ARG A 83 -7.90 -2.87 -34.28
N GLU A 84 -9.14 -3.04 -33.84
CA GLU A 84 -10.23 -2.05 -34.05
C GLU A 84 -10.09 -0.80 -33.18
N LEU A 85 -9.29 -0.83 -32.11
CA LEU A 85 -9.14 0.33 -31.22
C LEU A 85 -8.25 1.42 -31.86
N PRO A 86 -8.56 2.71 -31.64
CA PRO A 86 -7.84 3.83 -32.26
C PRO A 86 -6.52 4.13 -31.55
N TRP A 87 -5.57 3.22 -31.63
CA TRP A 87 -4.26 3.32 -30.97
C TRP A 87 -3.48 4.55 -31.41
N GLU A 88 -3.64 4.98 -32.65
CA GLU A 88 -3.06 6.18 -33.23
C GLU A 88 -3.51 7.49 -32.54
N GLU A 89 -4.60 7.46 -31.75
CA GLU A 89 -5.05 8.59 -30.94
C GLU A 89 -4.56 8.51 -29.48
N ILE A 90 -3.98 7.39 -29.08
CA ILE A 90 -3.59 7.07 -27.69
C ILE A 90 -2.08 7.01 -27.53
N LEU A 91 -1.40 6.35 -28.49
CA LEU A 91 0.02 6.05 -28.45
C LEU A 91 0.80 6.90 -29.45
N HIS A 92 2.03 7.22 -29.11
CA HIS A 92 2.95 7.89 -30.02
C HIS A 92 3.51 6.90 -31.04
N ALA A 93 3.46 7.26 -32.32
CA ALA A 93 4.01 6.44 -33.40
C ALA A 93 5.51 6.70 -33.62
N ARG A 94 6.04 7.85 -33.15
CA ARG A 94 7.44 8.30 -33.33
C ARG A 94 7.89 9.19 -32.18
N GLY A 95 9.20 9.41 -32.09
CA GLY A 95 9.82 10.24 -31.06
C GLY A 95 10.09 9.48 -29.76
N GLU A 96 10.52 10.19 -28.75
CA GLU A 96 10.97 9.65 -27.47
C GLU A 96 9.93 8.76 -26.78
N HIS A 97 8.63 9.07 -26.94
CA HIS A 97 7.54 8.33 -26.29
C HIS A 97 6.98 7.16 -27.14
N ALA A 98 7.59 6.85 -28.29
CA ALA A 98 7.13 5.79 -29.20
C ALA A 98 7.58 4.40 -28.77
N TYR A 99 7.25 4.00 -27.58
CA TYR A 99 7.51 2.67 -27.03
C TYR A 99 6.27 2.14 -26.32
N LEU A 100 5.97 0.85 -26.53
CA LEU A 100 4.82 0.16 -25.97
C LEU A 100 5.24 -1.05 -25.14
N CYS A 101 4.76 -1.12 -23.90
CA CYS A 101 4.75 -2.34 -23.11
C CYS A 101 3.32 -2.90 -23.07
N VAL A 102 3.17 -4.20 -23.30
CA VAL A 102 1.89 -4.90 -23.11
C VAL A 102 2.03 -5.88 -21.97
N THR A 103 1.06 -5.84 -21.07
CA THR A 103 0.93 -6.78 -19.95
C THR A 103 -0.45 -7.42 -20.00
N SER A 104 -0.61 -8.61 -19.44
CA SER A 104 -1.92 -9.25 -19.35
C SER A 104 -2.14 -10.01 -18.05
N THR A 105 -3.41 -10.19 -17.75
CA THR A 105 -3.92 -11.20 -16.81
C THR A 105 -4.93 -12.03 -17.58
N ALA A 106 -4.70 -13.33 -17.69
CA ALA A 106 -5.55 -14.22 -18.46
C ALA A 106 -6.02 -15.40 -17.59
N ASP A 107 -7.33 -15.62 -17.63
CA ASP A 107 -8.03 -16.76 -17.03
C ASP A 107 -9.06 -17.26 -18.05
N THR A 108 -8.57 -17.97 -19.08
CA THR A 108 -9.35 -18.43 -20.22
C THR A 108 -8.82 -19.77 -20.72
N PRO A 109 -9.69 -20.71 -21.13
CA PRO A 109 -9.25 -21.96 -21.72
C PRO A 109 -8.63 -21.78 -23.13
N ALA A 110 -8.76 -20.60 -23.73
CA ALA A 110 -8.24 -20.31 -25.08
C ALA A 110 -6.72 -20.29 -25.17
N ILE A 111 -6.02 -20.21 -24.02
CA ILE A 111 -4.55 -20.10 -23.96
C ILE A 111 -4.00 -20.79 -22.72
N ASN A 112 -2.76 -21.28 -22.82
CA ASN A 112 -2.03 -21.90 -21.71
C ASN A 112 -0.93 -21.00 -21.12
N ASP A 113 -0.58 -19.90 -21.78
CA ASP A 113 0.51 -19.00 -21.38
C ASP A 113 0.11 -17.54 -21.59
N ALA A 114 0.05 -16.78 -20.51
CA ALA A 114 -0.26 -15.34 -20.54
C ALA A 114 0.75 -14.53 -21.37
N ARG A 115 2.00 -14.99 -21.53
CA ARG A 115 3.01 -14.35 -22.39
C ARG A 115 2.57 -14.32 -23.85
N PHE A 116 1.83 -15.33 -24.29
CA PHE A 116 1.28 -15.36 -25.64
C PHE A 116 0.23 -14.25 -25.86
N VAL A 117 -0.57 -13.93 -24.84
CA VAL A 117 -1.51 -12.79 -24.88
C VAL A 117 -0.77 -11.48 -25.08
N ASN A 118 0.35 -11.28 -24.35
CA ASN A 118 1.15 -10.07 -24.49
C ASN A 118 1.69 -9.90 -25.91
N LEU A 119 2.21 -10.97 -26.51
CA LEU A 119 2.73 -10.95 -27.90
C LEU A 119 1.61 -10.67 -28.91
N LYS A 120 0.50 -11.40 -28.81
CA LYS A 120 -0.63 -11.25 -29.77
C LYS A 120 -1.26 -9.86 -29.67
N ALA A 121 -1.41 -9.34 -28.44
CA ALA A 121 -1.92 -8.00 -28.20
C ALA A 121 -0.96 -6.92 -28.72
N LYS A 122 0.34 -7.07 -28.46
CA LYS A 122 1.36 -6.18 -28.99
C LYS A 122 1.30 -6.16 -30.53
N ASP A 123 1.24 -7.33 -31.18
CA ASP A 123 1.20 -7.41 -32.65
C ASP A 123 -0.04 -6.68 -33.21
N ALA A 124 -1.22 -6.89 -32.63
CA ALA A 124 -2.44 -6.19 -33.03
C ALA A 124 -2.31 -4.66 -32.96
N ILE A 125 -1.72 -4.15 -31.88
CA ILE A 125 -1.53 -2.71 -31.64
C ILE A 125 -0.53 -2.13 -32.64
N VAL A 126 0.63 -2.74 -32.78
CA VAL A 126 1.68 -2.20 -33.66
C VAL A 126 1.33 -2.34 -35.14
N ASP A 127 0.58 -3.37 -35.55
CA ASP A 127 0.09 -3.53 -36.92
C ASP A 127 -0.96 -2.45 -37.27
N ARG A 128 -1.84 -2.09 -36.30
CA ARG A 128 -2.74 -0.94 -36.46
C ARG A 128 -1.95 0.37 -36.60
N MET A 129 -0.94 0.58 -35.78
CA MET A 129 -0.10 1.78 -35.84
C MET A 129 0.64 1.87 -37.19
N GLN A 130 1.15 0.75 -37.69
CA GLN A 130 1.75 0.68 -39.00
C GLN A 130 0.77 1.02 -40.13
N GLU A 131 -0.45 0.48 -40.05
CA GLU A 131 -1.52 0.76 -41.02
C GLU A 131 -1.94 2.23 -41.06
N LYS A 132 -2.15 2.84 -39.87
CA LYS A 132 -2.71 4.19 -39.75
C LYS A 132 -1.68 5.31 -39.78
N CYS A 133 -0.47 5.07 -39.27
CA CYS A 133 0.58 6.07 -39.16
C CYS A 133 1.77 5.81 -40.09
N GLY A 134 1.81 4.67 -40.77
CA GLY A 134 2.98 4.24 -41.57
C GLY A 134 4.22 3.90 -40.72
N LEU A 135 4.08 3.81 -39.43
CA LEU A 135 5.18 3.61 -38.47
C LEU A 135 4.82 2.55 -37.43
N ARG A 136 5.81 1.78 -37.04
CA ARG A 136 5.71 0.75 -36.02
C ARG A 136 6.47 1.23 -34.77
N PRO A 137 5.81 1.54 -33.66
CA PRO A 137 6.51 1.93 -32.43
C PRO A 137 7.34 0.78 -31.88
N ASP A 138 8.41 1.09 -31.19
CA ASP A 138 9.18 0.11 -30.42
C ASP A 138 8.34 -0.54 -29.35
N SER A 139 8.70 -1.78 -28.97
CA SER A 139 7.93 -2.50 -27.96
C SER A 139 8.77 -3.51 -27.20
N GLY A 140 8.46 -3.72 -25.93
CA GLY A 140 9.16 -4.66 -25.05
C GLY A 140 8.64 -4.66 -23.63
N PRO A 141 9.40 -5.20 -22.67
CA PRO A 141 8.97 -5.39 -21.29
C PRO A 141 9.13 -4.13 -20.41
N ASP A 142 9.75 -3.06 -20.91
CA ASP A 142 10.01 -1.86 -20.14
C ASP A 142 8.72 -1.08 -19.86
N ARG A 143 8.38 -0.96 -18.59
CA ARG A 143 7.17 -0.28 -18.10
C ARG A 143 7.38 1.20 -17.83
N ASN A 144 8.53 1.74 -18.11
CA ASN A 144 8.81 3.16 -18.00
C ASN A 144 8.13 3.99 -19.10
N TRP A 145 7.43 3.37 -20.02
CA TRP A 145 6.76 3.97 -21.16
C TRP A 145 5.24 3.77 -21.11
N ALA A 146 4.58 3.91 -22.26
CA ALA A 146 3.16 3.59 -22.37
C ALA A 146 2.92 2.10 -22.10
N VAL A 147 1.97 1.79 -21.20
CA VAL A 147 1.65 0.41 -20.84
C VAL A 147 0.17 0.14 -21.11
N VAL A 148 -0.08 -0.88 -21.93
CA VAL A 148 -1.43 -1.42 -22.14
C VAL A 148 -1.58 -2.70 -21.34
N HIS A 149 -2.67 -2.80 -20.58
CA HIS A 149 -3.01 -3.99 -19.81
C HIS A 149 -4.26 -4.66 -20.39
N VAL A 150 -4.13 -5.94 -20.73
CA VAL A 150 -5.24 -6.78 -21.24
C VAL A 150 -5.69 -7.73 -20.14
N TYR A 151 -6.95 -7.64 -19.75
CA TYR A 151 -7.60 -8.60 -18.87
C TYR A 151 -8.52 -9.49 -19.69
N TRP A 152 -8.22 -10.81 -19.76
CA TRP A 152 -9.01 -11.76 -20.52
C TRP A 152 -9.52 -12.88 -19.62
N LYS A 153 -10.83 -12.88 -19.36
CA LYS A 153 -11.48 -13.90 -18.54
C LYS A 153 -12.60 -14.60 -19.30
N GLY A 154 -12.48 -15.92 -19.42
CA GLY A 154 -13.39 -16.69 -20.27
C GLY A 154 -13.38 -16.16 -21.70
N SER A 155 -14.54 -15.71 -22.21
CA SER A 155 -14.69 -15.07 -23.53
C SER A 155 -14.73 -13.54 -23.47
N LYS A 156 -14.44 -12.90 -22.32
CA LYS A 156 -14.53 -11.44 -22.16
C LYS A 156 -13.13 -10.84 -22.05
N VAL A 157 -12.85 -9.88 -22.92
CA VAL A 157 -11.63 -9.08 -22.88
C VAL A 157 -11.98 -7.67 -22.41
N ALA A 158 -11.19 -7.15 -21.49
CA ALA A 158 -11.18 -5.74 -21.11
C ALA A 158 -9.77 -5.18 -21.31
N VAL A 159 -9.69 -3.97 -21.87
CA VAL A 159 -8.45 -3.31 -22.23
C VAL A 159 -8.30 -2.03 -21.43
N TYR A 160 -7.14 -1.86 -20.82
CA TYR A 160 -6.82 -0.73 -19.96
C TYR A 160 -5.52 -0.05 -20.37
N LEU A 161 -5.42 1.24 -20.10
CA LEU A 161 -4.15 1.94 -20.02
C LEU A 161 -3.65 1.86 -18.58
N ASP A 162 -2.49 1.26 -18.36
CA ASP A 162 -1.82 1.31 -17.04
C ASP A 162 -1.14 2.67 -16.90
N THR A 163 -1.83 3.58 -16.24
CA THR A 163 -1.37 4.96 -16.08
C THR A 163 -0.24 5.11 -15.08
N SER A 164 0.03 4.07 -14.28
CA SER A 164 1.12 4.06 -13.31
C SER A 164 2.48 3.69 -13.93
N GLY A 165 2.49 2.80 -14.93
CA GLY A 165 3.70 2.22 -15.49
C GLY A 165 4.35 1.23 -14.52
N GLU A 166 5.46 1.60 -13.87
CA GLU A 166 5.99 0.83 -12.73
C GLU A 166 4.99 0.85 -11.55
N PRO A 167 4.92 -0.22 -10.74
CA PRO A 167 4.00 -0.26 -9.60
C PRO A 167 4.20 0.90 -8.63
N LEU A 168 3.11 1.42 -8.06
CA LEU A 168 3.16 2.53 -7.11
C LEU A 168 3.85 2.15 -5.78
N SER A 169 4.01 0.87 -5.48
CA SER A 169 4.86 0.40 -4.38
C SER A 169 6.33 0.76 -4.58
N ARG A 170 6.78 0.96 -5.81
CA ARG A 170 8.12 1.48 -6.12
C ARG A 170 8.13 3.00 -6.03
N ARG A 171 8.13 3.54 -4.78
CA ARG A 171 8.16 4.99 -4.53
C ARG A 171 9.45 5.66 -5.04
N GLY A 172 10.55 4.89 -5.16
CA GLY A 172 11.86 5.39 -5.59
C GLY A 172 12.80 5.77 -4.45
N TYR A 173 12.34 5.82 -3.20
CA TYR A 173 13.19 6.17 -2.06
C TYR A 173 14.06 5.01 -1.56
N ARG A 174 13.68 3.75 -1.80
CA ARG A 174 14.44 2.59 -1.35
C ARG A 174 15.68 2.37 -2.22
N LYS A 175 16.80 2.95 -1.80
CA LYS A 175 18.10 2.79 -2.47
C LYS A 175 18.89 1.61 -1.93
N ILE A 176 18.71 1.27 -0.65
CA ILE A 176 19.35 0.14 0.02
C ILE A 176 18.26 -0.84 0.46
N PRO A 177 17.98 -1.87 -0.33
CA PRO A 177 17.09 -2.95 0.08
C PRO A 177 17.82 -3.87 1.05
N LEU A 178 17.15 -4.25 2.13
CA LEU A 178 17.55 -5.37 2.98
C LEU A 178 16.82 -6.64 2.56
N VAL A 179 17.14 -7.76 3.21
CA VAL A 179 16.46 -9.03 2.96
C VAL A 179 14.95 -8.86 3.23
N ALA A 180 14.13 -9.10 2.21
CA ALA A 180 12.66 -9.15 2.27
C ALA A 180 11.96 -7.92 2.91
N PRO A 181 12.22 -6.70 2.44
CA PRO A 181 11.57 -5.52 2.99
C PRO A 181 10.06 -5.55 2.71
N MET A 182 9.26 -5.00 3.64
CA MET A 182 7.83 -4.77 3.43
C MET A 182 7.62 -3.84 2.23
N GLN A 183 6.61 -4.11 1.38
CA GLN A 183 6.26 -3.19 0.29
C GLN A 183 5.70 -1.89 0.85
N GLU A 184 5.98 -0.79 0.20
CA GLU A 184 5.59 0.56 0.63
C GLU A 184 4.06 0.72 0.73
N THR A 185 3.33 0.17 -0.25
CA THR A 185 1.85 0.20 -0.24
C THR A 185 1.25 -0.66 0.88
N LEU A 186 1.91 -1.76 1.25
CA LEU A 186 1.52 -2.57 2.40
C LEU A 186 1.81 -1.83 3.71
N ALA A 187 2.97 -1.20 3.84
CA ALA A 187 3.30 -0.39 5.01
C ALA A 187 2.31 0.75 5.21
N ALA A 188 1.96 1.47 4.14
CA ALA A 188 0.93 2.50 4.17
C ALA A 188 -0.43 1.95 4.62
N ALA A 189 -0.86 0.79 4.10
CA ALA A 189 -2.10 0.15 4.50
C ALA A 189 -2.09 -0.29 5.97
N VAL A 190 -0.96 -0.80 6.47
CA VAL A 190 -0.77 -1.13 7.89
C VAL A 190 -0.94 0.13 8.75
N ILE A 191 -0.33 1.27 8.36
CA ILE A 191 -0.48 2.54 9.09
C ILE A 191 -1.94 2.99 9.11
N LEU A 192 -2.64 2.99 7.98
CA LEU A 192 -4.06 3.33 7.90
C LEU A 192 -4.91 2.41 8.79
N ALA A 193 -4.59 1.11 8.84
CA ALA A 193 -5.30 0.11 9.63
C ALA A 193 -5.16 0.33 11.15
N THR A 194 -4.08 0.95 11.60
CA THR A 194 -3.92 1.34 13.01
C THR A 194 -4.88 2.46 13.44
N GLY A 195 -5.42 3.22 12.47
CA GLY A 195 -6.18 4.44 12.73
C GLY A 195 -5.33 5.56 13.34
N TRP A 196 -4.00 5.52 13.17
CA TRP A 196 -3.14 6.63 13.56
C TRP A 196 -3.37 7.82 12.62
N ASN A 197 -3.54 8.98 13.19
CA ASN A 197 -3.92 10.20 12.46
C ASN A 197 -2.75 11.14 12.16
N GLY A 198 -1.52 10.66 12.25
CA GLY A 198 -0.32 11.46 12.03
C GLY A 198 0.07 12.34 13.23
N ARG A 199 -0.49 12.10 14.41
CA ARG A 199 -0.22 12.87 15.64
C ARG A 199 0.21 11.93 16.79
N GLY A 200 0.95 12.48 17.75
CA GLY A 200 1.50 11.69 18.87
C GLY A 200 2.65 10.79 18.46
N GLY A 201 2.96 9.79 19.28
CA GLY A 201 4.07 8.88 19.04
C GLY A 201 3.79 7.83 17.97
N PHE A 202 4.74 7.60 17.09
CA PHE A 202 4.81 6.44 16.21
C PHE A 202 6.15 5.73 16.47
N VAL A 203 6.11 4.59 17.12
CA VAL A 203 7.33 3.85 17.50
C VAL A 203 7.42 2.58 16.67
N ASN A 204 8.54 2.43 15.96
CA ASN A 204 8.79 1.29 15.08
C ASN A 204 10.09 0.57 15.47
N PRO A 205 10.07 -0.27 16.50
CA PRO A 205 11.18 -1.18 16.80
C PRO A 205 11.34 -2.22 15.69
N MET A 206 12.55 -2.76 15.51
CA MET A 206 12.88 -3.70 14.43
C MET A 206 12.54 -3.11 13.05
N CYS A 207 12.96 -1.86 12.80
CA CYS A 207 12.54 -1.08 11.65
C CYS A 207 13.08 -1.60 10.30
N GLY A 208 14.13 -2.42 10.33
CA GLY A 208 14.80 -2.90 9.13
C GLY A 208 15.25 -1.72 8.24
N SER A 209 14.90 -1.75 6.95
CA SER A 209 15.20 -0.65 6.02
C SER A 209 14.31 0.61 6.18
N GLY A 210 13.51 0.69 7.25
CA GLY A 210 12.75 1.87 7.66
C GLY A 210 11.39 2.06 6.97
N THR A 211 10.87 1.09 6.23
CA THR A 211 9.67 1.30 5.38
C THR A 211 8.47 1.81 6.17
N LEU A 212 8.13 1.20 7.33
CA LEU A 212 7.02 1.66 8.17
C LEU A 212 7.22 3.07 8.69
N ALA A 213 8.42 3.39 9.20
CA ALA A 213 8.72 4.71 9.73
C ALA A 213 8.70 5.79 8.65
N ILE A 214 9.22 5.48 7.43
CA ILE A 214 9.22 6.40 6.29
C ILE A 214 7.79 6.67 5.81
N GLU A 215 6.97 5.63 5.60
CA GLU A 215 5.57 5.80 5.19
C GLU A 215 4.76 6.53 6.28
N ALA A 216 5.06 6.34 7.58
CA ALA A 216 4.47 7.09 8.68
C ALA A 216 4.84 8.58 8.62
N ALA A 217 6.11 8.90 8.34
CA ALA A 217 6.56 10.28 8.20
C ALA A 217 5.89 10.97 6.99
N LEU A 218 5.85 10.30 5.83
CA LEU A 218 5.14 10.78 4.63
C LEU A 218 3.64 11.00 4.90
N PHE A 219 3.03 10.13 5.70
CA PHE A 219 1.62 10.25 6.09
C PHE A 219 1.40 11.43 7.03
N ALA A 220 2.23 11.57 8.06
CA ALA A 220 2.13 12.62 9.07
C ALA A 220 2.31 14.03 8.47
N GLU A 221 3.22 14.17 7.49
CA GLU A 221 3.42 15.42 6.75
C GLU A 221 2.34 15.69 5.69
N GLY A 222 1.41 14.79 5.44
CA GLY A 222 0.48 14.89 4.30
C GLY A 222 1.18 14.82 2.94
N LYS A 223 2.44 14.39 2.89
CA LYS A 223 3.24 14.31 1.67
C LYS A 223 2.70 13.25 0.73
N ALA A 224 2.25 13.65 -0.45
CA ALA A 224 1.74 12.74 -1.45
C ALA A 224 2.84 11.79 -1.94
N PRO A 225 2.66 10.45 -1.91
CA PRO A 225 3.72 9.49 -2.22
C PRO A 225 4.21 9.59 -3.67
N GLY A 226 3.34 10.02 -4.58
CA GLY A 226 3.68 10.20 -5.99
C GLY A 226 4.64 11.36 -6.24
N LEU A 227 4.87 12.27 -5.29
CA LEU A 227 5.89 13.30 -5.41
C LEU A 227 7.32 12.74 -5.48
N LEU A 228 7.52 11.53 -4.96
CA LEU A 228 8.82 10.85 -4.94
C LEU A 228 9.18 10.20 -6.29
N ARG A 229 8.24 10.18 -7.24
CA ARG A 229 8.43 9.59 -8.56
C ARG A 229 8.51 10.68 -9.62
N SER A 230 9.34 10.44 -10.63
CA SER A 230 9.48 11.32 -11.80
C SER A 230 8.75 10.79 -13.03
N ASN A 231 8.45 9.49 -13.09
CA ASN A 231 7.88 8.85 -14.27
C ASN A 231 6.60 8.04 -13.97
N TYR A 232 5.67 8.07 -14.92
CA TYR A 232 4.38 7.40 -14.90
C TYR A 232 3.96 7.01 -16.32
N GLY A 233 3.19 5.95 -16.47
CA GLY A 233 2.69 5.50 -17.78
C GLY A 233 1.88 6.55 -18.53
N PHE A 234 1.09 7.38 -17.81
CA PHE A 234 0.28 8.43 -18.43
C PHE A 234 1.10 9.54 -19.11
N ILE A 235 2.36 9.76 -18.70
CA ILE A 235 3.23 10.78 -19.32
C ILE A 235 3.52 10.46 -20.80
N HIS A 236 3.47 9.17 -21.14
CA HIS A 236 3.81 8.64 -22.45
C HIS A 236 2.59 8.43 -23.36
N LEU A 237 1.43 8.97 -22.97
CA LEU A 237 0.20 8.92 -23.78
C LEU A 237 0.02 10.22 -24.56
N GLN A 238 -0.55 10.12 -25.77
CA GLN A 238 -0.89 11.30 -26.54
C GLN A 238 -1.89 12.21 -25.80
N GLY A 239 -1.68 13.51 -25.91
CA GLY A 239 -2.52 14.50 -25.24
C GLY A 239 -2.22 14.72 -23.77
N PHE A 240 -1.15 14.14 -23.23
CA PHE A 240 -0.64 14.47 -21.89
C PHE A 240 -0.38 15.98 -21.79
N ASP A 241 -0.86 16.59 -20.71
CA ASP A 241 -0.65 18.01 -20.41
C ASP A 241 0.41 18.18 -19.30
N PRO A 242 1.66 18.50 -19.66
CA PRO A 242 2.72 18.73 -18.67
C PRO A 242 2.46 19.92 -17.75
N ALA A 243 1.67 20.92 -18.18
CA ALA A 243 1.36 22.09 -17.35
C ALA A 243 0.35 21.72 -16.25
N ALA A 244 -0.72 20.99 -16.61
CA ALA A 244 -1.67 20.46 -15.64
C ALA A 244 -0.99 19.53 -14.63
N TRP A 245 -0.08 18.67 -15.07
CA TRP A 245 0.68 17.79 -14.18
C TRP A 245 1.58 18.57 -13.22
N ARG A 246 2.30 19.58 -13.71
CA ARG A 246 3.12 20.46 -12.83
C ARG A 246 2.25 21.18 -11.81
N ALA A 247 1.08 21.68 -12.19
CA ALA A 247 0.15 22.34 -11.27
C ALA A 247 -0.34 21.38 -10.16
N LEU A 248 -0.71 20.14 -10.51
CA LEU A 248 -1.10 19.11 -9.53
C LEU A 248 0.04 18.81 -8.53
N ARG A 249 1.27 18.69 -9.03
CA ARG A 249 2.44 18.46 -8.17
C ARG A 249 2.74 19.64 -7.25
N ALA A 250 2.62 20.87 -7.76
CA ALA A 250 2.82 22.08 -6.97
C ALA A 250 1.78 22.17 -5.83
N ALA A 251 0.50 21.97 -6.14
CA ALA A 251 -0.56 21.93 -5.14
C ALA A 251 -0.34 20.84 -4.08
N ALA A 252 0.16 19.64 -4.48
CA ALA A 252 0.48 18.59 -3.54
C ALA A 252 1.72 18.90 -2.67
N HIS A 253 2.66 19.73 -3.15
CA HIS A 253 3.76 20.24 -2.32
C HIS A 253 3.27 21.28 -1.32
N GLU A 254 2.41 22.20 -1.73
CA GLU A 254 1.84 23.24 -0.86
C GLU A 254 0.92 22.67 0.24
N ALA A 255 0.25 21.54 -0.04
CA ALA A 255 -0.61 20.87 0.92
C ALA A 255 0.13 20.11 2.03
N GLN A 256 1.47 20.06 2.02
CA GLN A 256 2.25 19.44 3.09
C GLN A 256 2.17 20.27 4.37
N ASN A 257 2.08 19.58 5.50
CA ASN A 257 1.96 20.22 6.79
C ASN A 257 3.17 19.94 7.68
N GLU A 258 3.51 20.88 8.55
CA GLU A 258 4.37 20.55 9.67
C GLU A 258 3.63 19.61 10.62
N THR A 259 4.28 18.51 10.98
CA THR A 259 3.70 17.54 11.91
C THR A 259 4.33 17.63 13.29
N ALA A 260 3.52 17.51 14.32
CA ALA A 260 3.97 17.34 15.69
C ALA A 260 4.15 15.85 16.08
N ALA A 261 4.05 14.92 15.12
CA ALA A 261 4.29 13.51 15.35
C ALA A 261 5.75 13.26 15.71
N ARG A 262 5.98 12.44 16.74
CA ARG A 262 7.31 11.96 17.09
C ARG A 262 7.47 10.54 16.59
N ILE A 263 8.29 10.36 15.56
CA ILE A 263 8.49 9.08 14.89
C ILE A 263 9.86 8.54 15.31
N ILE A 264 9.88 7.34 15.90
CA ILE A 264 11.09 6.67 16.39
C ILE A 264 11.23 5.34 15.65
N ALA A 265 12.40 5.10 15.07
CA ALA A 265 12.73 3.87 14.36
C ALA A 265 14.04 3.28 14.91
N THR A 266 14.00 2.06 15.40
CA THR A 266 15.18 1.39 15.96
C THR A 266 15.36 0.00 15.38
N ASP A 267 16.60 -0.43 15.32
CA ASP A 267 16.97 -1.80 14.99
C ASP A 267 18.25 -2.18 15.74
N ILE A 268 18.43 -3.44 16.05
CA ILE A 268 19.66 -3.93 16.68
C ILE A 268 20.84 -3.94 15.68
N ASN A 269 20.52 -4.05 14.38
CA ASN A 269 21.52 -4.07 13.31
C ASN A 269 21.87 -2.64 12.88
N PRO A 270 23.11 -2.16 13.07
CA PRO A 270 23.54 -0.82 12.66
C PRO A 270 23.44 -0.61 11.15
N GLU A 271 23.63 -1.64 10.33
CA GLU A 271 23.48 -1.55 8.87
C GLU A 271 22.01 -1.31 8.48
N ALA A 272 21.07 -1.92 9.20
CA ALA A 272 19.64 -1.68 8.99
C ALA A 272 19.26 -0.23 9.30
N VAL A 273 19.73 0.32 10.41
CA VAL A 273 19.52 1.73 10.77
C VAL A 273 20.17 2.67 9.77
N ALA A 274 21.38 2.39 9.29
CA ALA A 274 22.04 3.19 8.26
C ALA A 274 21.26 3.16 6.94
N ALA A 275 20.77 1.99 6.51
CA ALA A 275 19.92 1.83 5.34
C ALA A 275 18.58 2.59 5.50
N ALA A 276 17.94 2.48 6.67
CA ALA A 276 16.70 3.20 6.97
C ALA A 276 16.89 4.73 6.90
N ARG A 277 17.97 5.24 7.48
CA ARG A 277 18.32 6.67 7.42
C ARG A 277 18.57 7.14 5.99
N GLN A 278 19.33 6.37 5.19
CA GLN A 278 19.58 6.71 3.79
C GLN A 278 18.31 6.70 2.93
N ASN A 279 17.42 5.71 3.14
CA ASN A 279 16.14 5.63 2.48
C ASN A 279 15.22 6.81 2.90
N ALA A 280 15.20 7.17 4.19
CA ALA A 280 14.46 8.33 4.70
C ALA A 280 14.97 9.66 4.11
N ARG A 281 16.30 9.81 3.97
CA ARG A 281 16.92 10.95 3.29
C ARG A 281 16.45 11.05 1.84
N THR A 282 16.43 9.93 1.11
CA THR A 282 15.93 9.89 -0.28
C THR A 282 14.43 10.24 -0.35
N ALA A 283 13.64 9.84 0.65
CA ALA A 283 12.23 10.21 0.77
C ALA A 283 12.02 11.68 1.20
N GLY A 284 13.09 12.37 1.65
CA GLY A 284 13.04 13.74 2.17
C GLY A 284 12.30 13.84 3.50
N VAL A 285 12.43 12.81 4.37
CA VAL A 285 11.80 12.76 5.70
C VAL A 285 12.78 12.33 6.81
N GLU A 286 14.08 12.32 6.54
CA GLU A 286 15.10 11.92 7.53
C GLU A 286 14.99 12.73 8.83
N GLY A 287 14.84 14.05 8.73
CA GLY A 287 14.72 14.96 9.87
C GLY A 287 13.44 14.79 10.69
N ARG A 288 12.50 13.94 10.26
CA ARG A 288 11.24 13.65 10.95
C ARG A 288 11.28 12.34 11.75
N ILE A 289 12.37 11.58 11.64
CA ILE A 289 12.50 10.25 12.24
C ILE A 289 13.72 10.23 13.14
N GLU A 290 13.52 9.88 14.40
CA GLU A 290 14.59 9.62 15.36
C GLU A 290 15.07 8.17 15.17
N PHE A 291 16.30 8.01 14.69
CA PHE A 291 16.91 6.70 14.48
C PHE A 291 17.89 6.34 15.59
N ALA A 292 17.80 5.11 16.13
CA ALA A 292 18.77 4.59 17.08
C ALA A 292 19.11 3.12 16.82
N VAL A 293 20.35 2.74 17.13
CA VAL A 293 20.79 1.33 17.15
C VAL A 293 20.65 0.83 18.57
N CYS A 294 19.67 -0.02 18.82
CA CYS A 294 19.45 -0.66 20.10
C CYS A 294 18.58 -1.92 19.96
N PRO A 295 18.60 -2.83 20.94
CA PRO A 295 17.60 -3.88 21.05
C PRO A 295 16.19 -3.28 21.14
N PHE A 296 15.19 -3.98 20.60
CA PHE A 296 13.83 -3.46 20.52
C PHE A 296 13.22 -3.12 21.89
N ASN A 297 13.57 -3.84 22.94
CA ASN A 297 13.13 -3.63 24.32
C ASN A 297 13.75 -2.38 24.97
N GLU A 298 14.79 -1.81 24.40
CA GLU A 298 15.42 -0.55 24.79
C GLU A 298 14.94 0.64 23.96
N THR A 299 14.09 0.40 22.96
CA THR A 299 13.54 1.48 22.11
C THR A 299 12.90 2.58 22.98
N PRO A 300 13.25 3.86 22.76
CA PRO A 300 12.60 4.96 23.45
C PRO A 300 11.10 5.01 23.14
N VAL A 301 10.26 5.08 24.15
CA VAL A 301 8.80 5.22 24.04
C VAL A 301 8.40 6.53 24.69
N PRO A 302 7.89 7.53 23.93
CA PRO A 302 7.48 8.82 24.46
C PRO A 302 6.29 8.72 25.44
N GLU A 303 6.23 9.60 26.45
CA GLU A 303 5.19 9.56 27.51
C GLU A 303 3.77 9.92 27.02
N ARG A 304 3.63 10.63 25.88
CA ARG A 304 2.34 11.21 25.45
C ARG A 304 1.40 10.24 24.71
N GLY A 305 1.66 8.95 24.78
CA GLY A 305 0.85 7.95 24.07
C GLY A 305 1.06 7.97 22.53
N GLY A 306 0.47 7.00 21.86
CA GLY A 306 0.61 6.82 20.41
C GLY A 306 0.41 5.38 20.00
N ILE A 307 1.18 4.96 18.98
CA ILE A 307 1.18 3.58 18.52
C ILE A 307 2.61 3.02 18.47
N VAL A 308 2.73 1.73 18.75
CA VAL A 308 3.95 0.95 18.55
C VAL A 308 3.66 -0.11 17.51
N VAL A 309 4.42 -0.15 16.42
CA VAL A 309 4.21 -1.09 15.32
C VAL A 309 5.50 -1.89 15.08
N LEU A 310 5.42 -3.21 15.23
CA LEU A 310 6.52 -4.12 14.98
C LEU A 310 6.22 -5.03 13.78
N ASN A 311 7.26 -5.30 12.99
CA ASN A 311 7.27 -6.33 11.95
C ASN A 311 8.40 -7.33 12.26
N PRO A 312 8.26 -8.15 13.32
CA PRO A 312 9.28 -9.11 13.70
C PRO A 312 9.40 -10.25 12.68
N PRO A 313 10.52 -11.02 12.68
CA PRO A 313 10.60 -12.24 11.90
C PRO A 313 9.52 -13.25 12.36
N TYR A 314 8.93 -13.98 11.40
CA TYR A 314 7.84 -14.94 11.67
C TYR A 314 8.09 -16.34 11.08
N GLY A 315 9.34 -16.65 10.73
CA GLY A 315 9.79 -18.02 10.46
C GLY A 315 9.79 -18.49 9.01
N GLU A 316 9.28 -17.69 8.05
CA GLU A 316 9.32 -18.10 6.64
C GLU A 316 10.66 -17.85 5.94
N ARG A 317 11.51 -16.98 6.51
CA ARG A 317 12.79 -16.58 5.90
C ARG A 317 13.94 -16.49 6.91
N THR A 318 13.66 -16.42 8.20
CA THR A 318 14.67 -16.21 9.25
C THR A 318 14.19 -16.75 10.60
N GLY A 319 15.07 -17.47 11.32
CA GLY A 319 14.89 -17.91 12.68
C GLY A 319 14.31 -19.34 12.82
N ASP A 320 14.82 -20.08 13.81
CA ASP A 320 14.22 -21.33 14.26
C ASP A 320 13.02 -21.05 15.18
N LEU A 321 12.06 -21.95 15.20
CA LEU A 321 10.80 -21.76 15.93
C LEU A 321 10.97 -21.50 17.44
N PRO A 322 11.85 -22.19 18.20
CA PRO A 322 12.09 -21.89 19.60
C PRO A 322 12.56 -20.47 19.88
N THR A 323 13.52 -19.96 19.10
CA THR A 323 14.03 -18.59 19.20
C THR A 323 12.92 -17.57 18.94
N LEU A 324 12.08 -17.81 17.92
CA LEU A 324 10.95 -16.94 17.61
C LEU A 324 9.89 -16.93 18.73
N ILE A 325 9.63 -18.07 19.37
CA ILE A 325 8.73 -18.13 20.53
C ILE A 325 9.26 -17.23 21.67
N GLY A 326 10.56 -17.29 21.97
CA GLY A 326 11.23 -16.42 22.94
C GLY A 326 11.03 -14.94 22.60
N LEU A 327 11.35 -14.56 21.36
CA LEU A 327 11.22 -13.20 20.85
C LEU A 327 9.79 -12.65 21.01
N TYR A 328 8.76 -13.43 20.67
CA TYR A 328 7.37 -12.95 20.79
C TYR A 328 6.91 -12.80 22.25
N ARG A 329 7.45 -13.59 23.17
CA ARG A 329 7.25 -13.40 24.62
C ARG A 329 7.88 -12.10 25.10
N GLU A 330 9.12 -11.84 24.71
CA GLU A 330 9.83 -10.60 25.03
C GLU A 330 9.13 -9.37 24.45
N ILE A 331 8.54 -9.45 23.22
CA ILE A 331 7.69 -8.37 22.69
C ILE A 331 6.49 -8.13 23.59
N GLY A 332 5.89 -9.19 24.12
CA GLY A 332 4.78 -9.06 25.07
C GLY A 332 5.19 -8.36 26.37
N ASP A 333 6.38 -8.65 26.87
CA ASP A 333 6.93 -8.02 28.07
C ASP A 333 7.31 -6.55 27.83
N PHE A 334 7.92 -6.24 26.69
CA PHE A 334 8.15 -4.85 26.24
C PHE A 334 6.85 -4.05 26.19
N PHE A 335 5.81 -4.60 25.62
CA PHE A 335 4.49 -3.96 25.57
C PHE A 335 3.94 -3.65 26.97
N LYS A 336 4.05 -4.60 27.91
CA LYS A 336 3.55 -4.44 29.29
C LYS A 336 4.36 -3.43 30.10
N GLN A 337 5.69 -3.45 29.94
CA GLN A 337 6.61 -2.73 30.80
C GLN A 337 6.91 -1.30 30.31
N ARG A 338 6.94 -1.11 28.98
CA ARG A 338 7.43 0.14 28.38
C ARG A 338 6.39 0.91 27.59
N CYS A 339 5.29 0.26 27.17
CA CYS A 339 4.34 0.85 26.23
C CYS A 339 2.97 1.13 26.86
N GLY A 340 2.91 1.33 28.17
CA GLY A 340 1.65 1.73 28.85
C GLY A 340 1.02 2.98 28.23
N GLY A 341 -0.31 2.99 28.01
CA GLY A 341 -1.01 4.08 27.35
C GLY A 341 -0.94 4.11 25.82
N TYR A 342 -0.21 3.17 25.20
CA TYR A 342 -0.11 3.02 23.75
C TYR A 342 -1.07 1.98 23.21
N ARG A 343 -1.28 1.99 21.88
CA ARG A 343 -1.80 0.83 21.14
C ARG A 343 -0.63 0.12 20.49
N GLY A 344 -0.46 -1.17 20.80
CA GLY A 344 0.57 -2.02 20.23
C GLY A 344 0.06 -2.76 19.01
N TYR A 345 0.91 -2.88 18.00
CA TYR A 345 0.61 -3.61 16.77
C TYR A 345 1.75 -4.53 16.40
N ILE A 346 1.43 -5.77 16.02
CA ILE A 346 2.38 -6.74 15.50
C ILE A 346 1.89 -7.21 14.14
N PHE A 347 2.69 -6.99 13.10
CA PHE A 347 2.46 -7.56 11.77
C PHE A 347 3.15 -8.91 11.69
N THR A 348 2.41 -9.99 11.45
CA THR A 348 2.98 -11.36 11.43
C THR A 348 2.26 -12.28 10.46
N GLY A 349 3.02 -13.13 9.77
CA GLY A 349 2.50 -14.26 8.98
C GLY A 349 2.31 -15.54 9.81
N ASN A 350 2.62 -15.54 11.12
CA ASN A 350 2.52 -16.72 11.97
C ASN A 350 1.55 -16.49 13.15
N ALA A 351 0.34 -17.01 13.02
CA ALA A 351 -0.70 -16.87 14.04
C ALA A 351 -0.36 -17.60 15.37
N ALA A 352 0.48 -18.66 15.34
CA ALA A 352 0.89 -19.37 16.53
C ALA A 352 1.89 -18.54 17.37
N LEU A 353 2.81 -17.84 16.71
CA LEU A 353 3.71 -16.89 17.36
C LEU A 353 2.95 -15.72 17.98
N GLY A 354 1.92 -15.20 17.30
CA GLY A 354 1.08 -14.14 17.85
C GLY A 354 0.40 -14.50 19.20
N LYS A 355 0.17 -15.78 19.48
CA LYS A 355 -0.34 -16.25 20.80
C LYS A 355 0.74 -16.20 21.89
N GLN A 356 2.02 -16.25 21.54
CA GLN A 356 3.14 -16.24 22.50
C GLN A 356 3.37 -14.87 23.14
N VAL A 357 2.83 -13.79 22.55
CA VAL A 357 2.89 -12.42 23.10
C VAL A 357 2.30 -12.34 24.53
N GLY A 358 1.40 -13.25 24.88
CA GLY A 358 0.83 -13.32 26.23
C GLY A 358 -0.07 -12.13 26.58
N LEU A 359 -0.61 -11.43 25.58
CA LEU A 359 -1.59 -10.36 25.69
C LEU A 359 -2.86 -10.70 24.89
N ARG A 360 -4.00 -10.20 25.33
CA ARG A 360 -5.25 -10.38 24.61
C ARG A 360 -5.29 -9.47 23.38
N THR A 361 -5.32 -10.07 22.19
CA THR A 361 -5.51 -9.34 20.93
C THR A 361 -6.90 -8.74 20.87
N LYS A 362 -7.01 -7.44 20.58
CA LYS A 362 -8.26 -6.71 20.41
C LYS A 362 -8.85 -6.94 19.03
N ARG A 363 -8.03 -6.75 17.98
CA ARG A 363 -8.40 -6.99 16.58
C ARG A 363 -7.31 -7.79 15.86
N ARG A 364 -7.71 -8.53 14.84
CA ARG A 364 -6.84 -9.26 13.93
C ARG A 364 -7.23 -8.88 12.52
N ILE A 365 -6.46 -8.01 11.91
CA ILE A 365 -6.75 -7.45 10.59
C ILE A 365 -5.99 -8.26 9.55
N PRO A 366 -6.66 -8.89 8.58
CA PRO A 366 -6.01 -9.71 7.56
C PRO A 366 -5.27 -8.84 6.55
N PHE A 367 -4.08 -9.29 6.17
CA PHE A 367 -3.24 -8.73 5.11
C PHE A 367 -2.54 -9.86 4.37
N PHE A 368 -1.92 -9.52 3.23
CA PHE A 368 -1.06 -10.44 2.49
C PHE A 368 0.27 -9.75 2.17
N ASN A 369 1.37 -10.43 2.52
CA ASN A 369 2.72 -10.02 2.12
C ASN A 369 3.17 -10.96 0.99
N SER A 370 2.99 -10.54 -0.26
CA SER A 370 3.07 -11.41 -1.43
C SER A 370 2.05 -12.56 -1.32
N ALA A 371 2.47 -13.81 -1.33
CA ALA A 371 1.61 -14.98 -1.18
C ALA A 371 1.33 -15.36 0.30
N ILE A 372 2.00 -14.73 1.26
CA ILE A 372 1.91 -15.09 2.67
C ILE A 372 0.71 -14.39 3.31
N GLU A 373 -0.21 -15.17 3.89
CA GLU A 373 -1.29 -14.62 4.71
C GLU A 373 -0.70 -14.06 6.01
N CYS A 374 -0.86 -12.76 6.21
CA CYS A 374 -0.39 -12.05 7.38
C CYS A 374 -1.56 -11.46 8.17
N ARG A 375 -1.30 -11.08 9.39
CA ARG A 375 -2.26 -10.37 10.25
C ARG A 375 -1.58 -9.24 10.99
N LEU A 376 -2.26 -8.11 11.05
CA LEU A 376 -1.93 -7.04 11.97
C LEU A 376 -2.72 -7.29 13.26
N LEU A 377 -2.00 -7.64 14.31
CA LEU A 377 -2.56 -7.92 15.64
C LEU A 377 -2.55 -6.63 16.45
N GLU A 378 -3.71 -6.19 16.96
CA GLU A 378 -3.85 -4.99 17.78
C GLU A 378 -3.96 -5.36 19.25
N TYR A 379 -3.24 -4.60 20.10
CA TYR A 379 -3.25 -4.71 21.56
C TYR A 379 -3.51 -3.35 22.19
N GLU A 380 -4.39 -3.30 23.20
CA GLU A 380 -4.52 -2.13 24.09
C GLU A 380 -3.57 -2.31 25.28
N LEU A 381 -2.68 -1.33 25.45
CA LEU A 381 -1.62 -1.38 26.44
C LEU A 381 -1.96 -0.39 27.56
N TYR A 382 -2.48 -0.93 28.65
CA TYR A 382 -2.93 -0.13 29.80
C TYR A 382 -1.75 0.23 30.72
N GLU A 383 -1.83 1.39 31.34
CA GLU A 383 -1.00 1.72 32.50
C GLU A 383 -1.49 0.92 33.71
N GLY A 384 -0.71 -0.03 34.18
CA GLY A 384 -1.06 -0.90 35.30
C GLY A 384 -1.72 -2.24 34.91
N SER A 385 -2.07 -3.06 35.90
CA SER A 385 -2.71 -4.36 35.71
C SER A 385 -4.22 -4.25 35.77
N ARG A 386 -4.94 -4.70 34.72
CA ARG A 386 -6.41 -4.85 34.75
C ARG A 386 -6.94 -5.67 35.95
N ARG A 387 -6.09 -6.51 36.56
CA ARG A 387 -6.41 -7.23 37.78
C ARG A 387 -6.57 -6.29 39.00
N LYS A 388 -5.71 -5.26 39.12
CA LYS A 388 -5.78 -4.26 40.17
C LYS A 388 -7.00 -3.35 40.07
N GLU A 389 -7.44 -2.98 38.86
CA GLU A 389 -8.66 -2.20 38.66
C GLU A 389 -9.93 -2.98 38.97
N LYS A 390 -10.01 -4.28 38.65
CA LYS A 390 -11.12 -5.14 39.04
C LYS A 390 -11.17 -5.39 40.57
N GLU A 391 -10.02 -5.49 41.19
CA GLU A 391 -9.95 -5.60 42.66
C GLU A 391 -10.32 -4.26 43.36
N ALA A 392 -9.90 -3.13 42.78
CA ALA A 392 -10.27 -1.80 43.29
C ALA A 392 -11.74 -1.44 43.02
N SER A 393 -12.32 -1.86 41.90
CA SER A 393 -13.75 -1.67 41.59
C SER A 393 -14.65 -2.71 42.30
N GLY A 394 -14.13 -3.88 42.67
CA GLY A 394 -14.82 -4.90 43.45
C GLY A 394 -14.89 -4.60 44.95
N ALA A 395 -14.08 -3.66 45.42
CA ALA A 395 -14.03 -3.27 46.86
C ALA A 395 -15.03 -2.18 47.27
N LYS A 396 -15.97 -1.78 46.43
CA LYS A 396 -17.02 -0.80 46.71
C LYS A 396 -18.42 -1.29 46.32
N MET A 397 -18.86 -2.37 46.91
CA MET A 397 -20.29 -2.61 47.15
C MET A 397 -20.45 -2.96 48.64
N PRO A 398 -21.04 -2.09 49.46
CA PRO A 398 -21.48 -2.49 50.78
C PRO A 398 -22.58 -3.53 50.60
N ALA A 399 -22.51 -4.57 51.41
CA ALA A 399 -23.47 -5.68 51.42
C ALA A 399 -24.88 -5.14 51.64
N LEU A 400 -25.80 -5.52 50.77
CA LEU A 400 -27.24 -5.31 50.79
C LEU A 400 -27.94 -6.12 51.92
N SER A 401 -27.28 -6.36 53.07
CA SER A 401 -27.83 -7.13 54.18
C SER A 401 -28.15 -6.26 55.43
N GLU A 402 -27.87 -4.97 55.44
CA GLU A 402 -28.23 -4.09 56.60
C GLU A 402 -29.38 -3.11 56.32
N ALA A 403 -29.85 -2.98 55.08
CA ALA A 403 -30.96 -2.07 54.74
C ALA A 403 -32.36 -2.69 54.87
N VAL A 404 -32.48 -3.97 55.23
CA VAL A 404 -33.78 -4.65 55.38
C VAL A 404 -34.19 -4.81 56.85
N LYS A 405 -33.35 -4.40 57.79
CA LYS A 405 -33.68 -4.47 59.28
C LYS A 405 -34.27 -3.20 59.92
N VAL A 406 -34.50 -2.13 59.14
CA VAL A 406 -35.02 -0.85 59.65
C VAL A 406 -36.44 -0.55 59.13
N LEU A 407 -37.14 -1.48 58.52
CA LEU A 407 -38.53 -1.30 58.04
C LEU A 407 -39.52 -2.32 58.62
N THR A 408 -39.16 -2.99 59.74
CA THR A 408 -40.09 -3.83 60.47
C THR A 408 -39.79 -3.67 61.95
N GLU A 409 -39.99 -2.45 62.53
CA GLU A 409 -40.41 -2.14 63.88
C GLU A 409 -41.25 -0.85 63.84
#